data_1fd952936d0c36cb14dac10554553fc8
#
_entry.id   1fd952936d0c36cb14dac10554553fc8
#
_cell.length_a   1.000
_cell.length_b   1.000
_cell.length_c   1.000
_cell.angle_alpha   90.00
_cell.angle_beta   90.00
_cell.angle_gamma   90.00
#
_symmetry.space_group_name_H-M   'P 1'
#
loop_
_entity.id
_entity.type
_entity.pdbx_description
1 polymer ?
#
loop_
_entity_poly.entity_id
_entity_poly.type
_entity_poly.pdbx_seq_one_letter_code
_entity_poly.pdbx_strand_id
1 'polypeptide(L)'
;MAKGKFSIDWRQLRARLAWTSLPLCFAGLFLFDGALRYFYRSAGSTRFLDWRAFQFTGAWALLLTAVCGLLPTLARRIFMGIYALFFGLLTVLHGVMFNIFGKFFSFSDTNFAGDGAKFFSWSYLDLHSPLIGCILLGVLCLVMAAVLVPKSQPGRKRWFLRGVAAVTGIASAVCVMMVHQSMLPRSDTMWWGNTYDPSSEAEAYKEFTDSNRNLLISGLYQYTVRD
;
A
#
# COMPACT_ATOMS: atom_id res chain seq x y z
N MET A 1 44.43 28.20 -13.17
CA MET A 1 42.97 27.88 -13.01
C MET A 1 42.83 26.60 -12.24
N ALA A 2 42.52 26.67 -10.94
CA ALA A 2 42.34 25.52 -10.09
C ALA A 2 40.93 24.91 -10.38
N LYS A 3 40.88 23.73 -11.00
CA LYS A 3 39.65 22.95 -11.10
C LYS A 3 39.30 22.46 -9.68
N GLY A 4 38.43 23.21 -8.99
CA GLY A 4 37.83 22.75 -7.74
C GLY A 4 37.04 21.44 -8.01
N LYS A 5 37.59 20.30 -7.61
CA LYS A 5 36.86 19.04 -7.60
C LYS A 5 35.70 19.19 -6.62
N PHE A 6 34.49 19.32 -7.15
CA PHE A 6 33.26 19.31 -6.39
C PHE A 6 33.07 17.85 -5.86
N SER A 7 33.70 17.55 -4.72
CA SER A 7 33.54 16.25 -4.08
C SER A 7 32.32 16.33 -3.16
N ILE A 8 31.23 15.74 -3.59
CA ILE A 8 30.03 15.60 -2.74
C ILE A 8 30.38 14.64 -1.58
N ASP A 9 30.38 15.14 -0.34
CA ASP A 9 30.50 14.29 0.83
C ASP A 9 29.20 13.52 1.06
N TRP A 10 29.14 12.32 0.52
CA TRP A 10 28.00 11.42 0.60
C TRP A 10 27.62 11.08 2.05
N ARG A 11 28.56 11.14 3.00
CA ARG A 11 28.27 10.86 4.41
C ARG A 11 27.46 12.00 5.03
N GLN A 12 27.84 13.24 4.75
CA GLN A 12 27.12 14.42 5.24
C GLN A 12 25.75 14.55 4.58
N LEU A 13 25.65 14.33 3.28
CA LEU A 13 24.39 14.37 2.55
C LEU A 13 23.40 13.32 3.10
N ARG A 14 23.87 12.09 3.30
CA ARG A 14 23.07 11.00 3.90
C ARG A 14 22.61 11.33 5.33
N ALA A 15 23.46 11.95 6.14
CA ALA A 15 23.10 12.35 7.49
C ALA A 15 22.00 13.44 7.49
N ARG A 16 22.08 14.38 6.56
CA ARG A 16 21.07 15.45 6.38
C ARG A 16 19.74 14.90 5.90
N LEU A 17 19.76 13.92 4.98
CA LEU A 17 18.55 13.33 4.40
C LEU A 17 17.97 12.15 5.21
N ALA A 18 18.62 11.75 6.31
CA ALA A 18 18.18 10.59 7.10
C ALA A 18 16.75 10.73 7.68
N TRP A 19 16.28 11.95 7.90
CA TRP A 19 14.92 12.22 8.38
C TRP A 19 13.85 11.91 7.33
N THR A 20 14.19 11.92 6.04
CA THR A 20 13.25 11.64 4.94
C THR A 20 12.97 10.14 4.76
N SER A 21 13.68 9.25 5.46
CA SER A 21 13.54 7.80 5.33
C SER A 21 12.10 7.32 5.60
N LEU A 22 11.45 7.77 6.67
CA LEU A 22 10.07 7.39 6.97
C LEU A 22 9.03 8.05 6.03
N PRO A 23 9.10 9.35 5.74
CA PRO A 23 8.26 9.97 4.70
C PRO A 23 8.34 9.28 3.34
N LEU A 24 9.55 8.89 2.89
CA LEU A 24 9.71 8.14 1.64
C LEU A 24 9.10 6.73 1.71
N CYS A 25 9.21 6.07 2.86
CA CYS A 25 8.54 4.78 3.08
C CYS A 25 7.02 4.92 2.94
N PHE A 26 6.44 5.91 3.60
CA PHE A 26 5.02 6.22 3.48
C PHE A 26 4.61 6.53 2.04
N ALA A 27 5.36 7.42 1.37
CA ALA A 27 5.06 7.81 -0.02
C ALA A 27 5.12 6.62 -0.97
N GLY A 28 6.11 5.73 -0.84
CA GLY A 28 6.24 4.53 -1.67
C GLY A 28 5.06 3.58 -1.49
N LEU A 29 4.64 3.34 -0.25
CA LEU A 29 3.46 2.53 0.04
C LEU A 29 2.19 3.17 -0.51
N PHE A 30 2.01 4.48 -0.30
CA PHE A 30 0.83 5.19 -0.79
C PHE A 30 0.72 5.18 -2.32
N LEU A 31 1.86 5.22 -3.03
CA LEU A 31 1.92 5.17 -4.50
C LEU A 31 1.42 3.84 -5.06
N PHE A 32 1.73 2.70 -4.46
CA PHE A 32 1.26 1.40 -4.97
C PHE A 32 -0.26 1.32 -5.02
N ASP A 33 -0.93 1.68 -3.94
CA ASP A 33 -2.39 1.67 -3.89
C ASP A 33 -3.00 2.75 -4.79
N GLY A 34 -2.48 3.99 -4.71
CA GLY A 34 -2.98 5.11 -5.50
C GLY A 34 -2.88 4.86 -7.01
N ALA A 35 -1.75 4.30 -7.47
CA ALA A 35 -1.56 3.96 -8.87
C ALA A 35 -2.54 2.87 -9.32
N LEU A 36 -2.67 1.79 -8.55
CA LEU A 36 -3.58 0.69 -8.88
C LEU A 36 -5.01 1.19 -9.07
N ARG A 37 -5.55 1.93 -8.09
CA ARG A 37 -6.91 2.49 -8.16
C ARG A 37 -7.08 3.52 -9.27
N TYR A 38 -6.04 4.32 -9.55
CA TYR A 38 -6.12 5.34 -10.60
C TYR A 38 -6.22 4.73 -11.99
N PHE A 39 -5.38 3.74 -12.31
CA PHE A 39 -5.31 3.19 -13.66
C PHE A 39 -6.40 2.16 -13.96
N TYR A 40 -6.89 1.46 -12.94
CA TYR A 40 -7.93 0.44 -13.10
C TYR A 40 -9.32 0.87 -12.62
N ARG A 41 -9.55 2.17 -12.45
CA ARG A 41 -10.92 2.67 -12.29
C ARG A 41 -11.74 2.28 -13.53
N SER A 42 -12.66 1.35 -13.39
CA SER A 42 -13.49 0.93 -14.51
C SER A 42 -14.37 2.08 -14.99
N ALA A 43 -14.60 2.13 -16.31
CA ALA A 43 -15.55 3.01 -16.93
C ALA A 43 -16.94 2.77 -16.31
N GLY A 44 -17.37 3.63 -15.40
CA GLY A 44 -18.61 3.51 -14.63
C GLY A 44 -18.46 3.79 -13.14
N SER A 45 -17.27 3.62 -12.55
CA SER A 45 -17.01 4.02 -11.19
C SER A 45 -16.43 5.45 -11.16
N THR A 46 -17.27 6.42 -10.87
CA THR A 46 -16.90 7.85 -10.84
C THR A 46 -16.04 8.25 -9.64
N ARG A 47 -15.72 7.33 -8.73
CA ARG A 47 -15.16 7.66 -7.42
C ARG A 47 -13.75 7.14 -7.20
N PHE A 48 -12.79 7.57 -8.03
CA PHE A 48 -11.36 7.47 -7.71
C PHE A 48 -11.03 8.13 -6.35
N LEU A 49 -11.76 9.17 -5.98
CA LEU A 49 -11.60 9.94 -4.74
C LEU A 49 -12.57 9.47 -3.65
N ASP A 50 -12.84 8.18 -3.53
CA ASP A 50 -13.56 7.72 -2.35
C ASP A 50 -12.71 8.00 -1.12
N TRP A 51 -13.20 8.89 -0.27
CA TRP A 51 -12.54 9.34 0.96
C TRP A 51 -12.19 8.16 1.87
N ARG A 52 -13.03 7.14 1.90
CA ARG A 52 -12.84 5.93 2.72
C ARG A 52 -11.63 5.12 2.27
N ALA A 53 -11.47 4.93 0.97
CA ALA A 53 -10.30 4.24 0.43
C ALA A 53 -9.00 4.99 0.72
N PHE A 54 -9.01 6.34 0.66
CA PHE A 54 -7.87 7.15 1.08
C PHE A 54 -7.57 7.02 2.57
N GLN A 55 -8.59 6.97 3.41
CA GLN A 55 -8.42 6.75 4.85
C GLN A 55 -7.78 5.39 5.13
N PHE A 56 -8.25 4.31 4.50
CA PHE A 56 -7.63 2.99 4.62
C PHE A 56 -6.19 3.00 4.15
N THR A 57 -5.93 3.49 2.94
CA THR A 57 -4.58 3.53 2.37
C THR A 57 -3.63 4.34 3.25
N GLY A 58 -4.06 5.54 3.66
CA GLY A 58 -3.27 6.41 4.54
C GLY A 58 -2.99 5.75 5.89
N ALA A 59 -4.00 5.18 6.52
CA ALA A 59 -3.87 4.53 7.82
C ALA A 59 -2.97 3.29 7.75
N TRP A 60 -3.13 2.43 6.73
CA TRP A 60 -2.26 1.28 6.52
C TRP A 60 -0.81 1.68 6.20
N ALA A 61 -0.61 2.63 5.29
CA ALA A 61 0.73 3.12 4.96
C ALA A 61 1.43 3.74 6.19
N LEU A 62 0.69 4.49 7.03
CA LEU A 62 1.21 5.00 8.29
C LEU A 62 1.53 3.88 9.28
N LEU A 63 0.67 2.87 9.42
CA LEU A 63 0.89 1.73 10.29
C LEU A 63 2.16 0.96 9.90
N LEU A 64 2.30 0.61 8.62
CA LEU A 64 3.47 -0.09 8.11
C LEU A 64 4.76 0.74 8.26
N THR A 65 4.66 2.06 8.02
CA THR A 65 5.78 2.99 8.25
C THR A 65 6.13 3.10 9.73
N ALA A 66 5.15 3.12 10.63
CA ALA A 66 5.36 3.14 12.07
C ALA A 66 6.05 1.85 12.56
N VAL A 67 5.64 0.69 12.05
CA VAL A 67 6.34 -0.59 12.31
C VAL A 67 7.81 -0.48 11.93
N CYS A 68 8.13 0.04 10.74
CA CYS A 68 9.51 0.31 10.34
C CYS A 68 10.21 1.28 11.32
N GLY A 69 9.51 2.28 11.84
CA GLY A 69 10.03 3.24 12.83
C GLY A 69 10.46 2.60 14.15
N LEU A 70 9.77 1.55 14.60
CA LEU A 70 10.05 0.82 15.83
C LEU A 70 11.27 -0.10 15.71
N LEU A 71 11.54 -0.61 14.52
CA LEU A 71 12.56 -1.62 14.26
C LEU A 71 13.99 -1.07 14.41
N PRO A 72 14.97 -1.92 14.77
CA PRO A 72 16.38 -1.57 14.70
C PRO A 72 16.81 -1.33 13.25
N THR A 73 17.91 -0.61 13.06
CA THR A 73 18.37 -0.11 11.76
C THR A 73 18.44 -1.19 10.67
N LEU A 74 18.98 -2.37 10.99
CA LEU A 74 19.11 -3.47 10.03
C LEU A 74 17.74 -4.04 9.65
N ALA A 75 16.92 -4.38 10.65
CA ALA A 75 15.59 -4.91 10.43
C ALA A 75 14.71 -3.91 9.64
N ARG A 76 14.78 -2.61 9.95
CA ARG A 76 14.08 -1.55 9.21
C ARG A 76 14.41 -1.58 7.72
N ARG A 77 15.70 -1.74 7.35
CA ARG A 77 16.12 -1.82 5.93
C ARG A 77 15.57 -3.06 5.25
N ILE A 78 15.65 -4.19 5.95
CA ILE A 78 15.12 -5.47 5.44
C ILE A 78 13.61 -5.36 5.20
N PHE A 79 12.86 -4.83 6.17
CA PHE A 79 11.41 -4.66 6.04
C PHE A 79 11.01 -3.71 4.90
N MET A 80 11.72 -2.59 4.73
CA MET A 80 11.48 -1.70 3.58
C MET A 80 11.75 -2.39 2.24
N GLY A 81 12.78 -3.26 2.17
CA GLY A 81 13.06 -4.10 1.01
C GLY A 81 11.95 -5.13 0.75
N ILE A 82 11.48 -5.79 1.81
CA ILE A 82 10.35 -6.73 1.74
C ILE A 82 9.09 -6.00 1.26
N TYR A 83 8.79 -4.81 1.78
CA TYR A 83 7.64 -4.03 1.33
C TYR A 83 7.74 -3.65 -0.15
N ALA A 84 8.94 -3.23 -0.61
CA ALA A 84 9.15 -2.90 -2.01
C ALA A 84 8.90 -4.11 -2.92
N LEU A 85 9.42 -5.27 -2.55
CA LEU A 85 9.24 -6.50 -3.31
C LEU A 85 7.79 -6.99 -3.24
N PHE A 86 7.23 -7.13 -2.04
CA PHE A 86 5.90 -7.72 -1.84
C PHE A 86 4.80 -6.88 -2.48
N PHE A 87 4.72 -5.58 -2.11
CA PHE A 87 3.67 -4.72 -2.64
C PHE A 87 3.89 -4.33 -4.09
N GLY A 88 5.16 -4.23 -4.54
CA GLY A 88 5.47 -4.05 -5.96
C GLY A 88 4.99 -5.23 -6.81
N LEU A 89 5.32 -6.46 -6.42
CA LEU A 89 4.84 -7.68 -7.10
C LEU A 89 3.32 -7.82 -7.01
N LEU A 90 2.73 -7.55 -5.86
CA LEU A 90 1.28 -7.61 -5.67
C LEU A 90 0.56 -6.63 -6.60
N THR A 91 1.07 -5.40 -6.74
CA THR A 91 0.50 -4.40 -7.67
C THR A 91 0.60 -4.87 -9.13
N VAL A 92 1.74 -5.46 -9.53
CA VAL A 92 1.89 -6.07 -10.86
C VAL A 92 0.89 -7.20 -11.05
N LEU A 93 0.75 -8.09 -10.07
CA LEU A 93 -0.16 -9.23 -10.11
C LEU A 93 -1.62 -8.78 -10.28
N HIS A 94 -2.06 -7.77 -9.51
CA HIS A 94 -3.39 -7.19 -9.69
C HIS A 94 -3.59 -6.62 -11.10
N GLY A 95 -2.58 -5.93 -11.64
CA GLY A 95 -2.63 -5.38 -12.99
C GLY A 95 -2.74 -6.45 -14.07
N VAL A 96 -1.94 -7.50 -13.98
CA VAL A 96 -1.97 -8.64 -14.90
C VAL A 96 -3.31 -9.35 -14.84
N MET A 97 -3.80 -9.67 -13.65
CA MET A 97 -5.10 -10.32 -13.47
C MET A 97 -6.24 -9.49 -14.02
N PHE A 98 -6.20 -8.18 -13.83
CA PHE A 98 -7.21 -7.29 -14.38
C PHE A 98 -7.18 -7.26 -15.92
N ASN A 99 -5.99 -7.27 -16.54
CA ASN A 99 -5.86 -7.29 -17.99
C ASN A 99 -6.36 -8.60 -18.62
N ILE A 100 -6.21 -9.74 -17.92
CA ILE A 100 -6.61 -11.06 -18.44
C ILE A 100 -8.09 -11.32 -18.17
N PHE A 101 -8.53 -11.10 -16.93
CA PHE A 101 -9.84 -11.55 -16.44
C PHE A 101 -10.83 -10.42 -16.17
N GLY A 102 -10.40 -9.15 -16.28
CA GLY A 102 -11.23 -7.99 -15.92
C GLY A 102 -11.51 -7.88 -14.41
N LYS A 103 -10.80 -8.67 -13.58
CA LYS A 103 -10.93 -8.66 -12.11
C LYS A 103 -9.57 -8.59 -11.42
N PHE A 104 -9.54 -7.98 -10.24
CA PHE A 104 -8.33 -7.97 -9.42
C PHE A 104 -8.06 -9.36 -8.84
N PHE A 105 -6.79 -9.62 -8.55
CA PHE A 105 -6.34 -10.85 -7.94
C PHE A 105 -6.98 -11.05 -6.56
N SER A 106 -7.44 -12.28 -6.30
CA SER A 106 -7.85 -12.77 -4.98
C SER A 106 -6.98 -13.95 -4.59
N PHE A 107 -6.66 -14.11 -3.30
CA PHE A 107 -5.89 -15.26 -2.84
C PHE A 107 -6.63 -16.58 -3.08
N SER A 108 -7.95 -16.56 -3.14
CA SER A 108 -8.75 -17.72 -3.55
C SER A 108 -8.44 -18.19 -4.98
N ASP A 109 -8.00 -17.27 -5.85
CA ASP A 109 -7.62 -17.59 -7.23
C ASP A 109 -6.32 -18.42 -7.31
N THR A 110 -5.52 -18.48 -6.24
CA THR A 110 -4.29 -19.30 -6.20
C THR A 110 -4.56 -20.79 -6.37
N ASN A 111 -5.76 -21.26 -6.01
CA ASN A 111 -6.18 -22.64 -6.22
C ASN A 111 -6.17 -23.03 -7.72
N PHE A 112 -6.35 -22.06 -8.62
CA PHE A 112 -6.35 -22.24 -10.07
C PHE A 112 -5.04 -21.83 -10.73
N ALA A 113 -4.03 -21.39 -9.97
CA ALA A 113 -2.78 -20.88 -10.50
C ALA A 113 -2.01 -21.92 -11.35
N GLY A 114 -2.10 -23.20 -10.98
CA GLY A 114 -1.49 -24.30 -11.73
C GLY A 114 -2.06 -24.48 -13.13
N ASP A 115 -3.36 -24.29 -13.29
CA ASP A 115 -4.00 -24.34 -14.60
C ASP A 115 -3.76 -23.05 -15.39
N GLY A 116 -3.79 -21.90 -14.74
CA GLY A 116 -3.46 -20.61 -15.36
C GLY A 116 -2.04 -20.53 -15.91
N ALA A 117 -1.07 -21.18 -15.24
CA ALA A 117 0.31 -21.20 -15.70
C ALA A 117 0.49 -21.89 -17.07
N LYS A 118 -0.37 -22.84 -17.43
CA LYS A 118 -0.35 -23.55 -18.73
C LYS A 118 -0.70 -22.63 -19.90
N PHE A 119 -1.47 -21.56 -19.63
CA PHE A 119 -1.95 -20.60 -20.63
C PHE A 119 -1.21 -19.27 -20.54
N PHE A 120 -0.14 -19.17 -19.76
CA PHE A 120 0.63 -17.94 -19.61
C PHE A 120 1.22 -17.48 -20.94
N SER A 121 1.00 -16.22 -21.28
CA SER A 121 1.64 -15.55 -22.41
C SER A 121 2.30 -14.25 -21.92
N TRP A 122 3.47 -13.95 -22.48
CA TRP A 122 4.18 -12.70 -22.18
C TRP A 122 3.37 -11.44 -22.52
N SER A 123 2.42 -11.54 -23.47
CA SER A 123 1.52 -10.45 -23.81
C SER A 123 0.59 -10.04 -22.66
N TYR A 124 0.39 -10.90 -21.67
CA TYR A 124 -0.41 -10.56 -20.47
C TYR A 124 0.32 -9.62 -19.50
N LEU A 125 1.63 -9.49 -19.65
CA LEU A 125 2.44 -8.53 -18.90
C LEU A 125 2.41 -7.11 -19.50
N ASP A 126 1.61 -6.89 -20.56
CA ASP A 126 1.45 -5.56 -21.16
C ASP A 126 0.63 -4.65 -20.22
N LEU A 127 1.31 -4.19 -19.18
CA LEU A 127 0.77 -3.22 -18.24
C LEU A 127 0.84 -1.81 -18.85
N HIS A 128 -0.13 -0.96 -18.49
CA HIS A 128 -0.08 0.44 -18.87
C HIS A 128 1.26 1.07 -18.48
N SER A 129 1.98 1.64 -19.44
CA SER A 129 3.32 2.21 -19.19
C SER A 129 3.38 3.20 -18.02
N PRO A 130 2.36 4.08 -17.77
CA PRO A 130 2.35 4.93 -16.60
C PRO A 130 2.22 4.17 -15.27
N LEU A 131 1.50 3.04 -15.24
CA LEU A 131 1.40 2.19 -14.05
C LEU A 131 2.76 1.61 -13.70
N ILE A 132 3.51 1.11 -14.70
CA ILE A 132 4.89 0.61 -14.50
C ILE A 132 5.76 1.74 -13.92
N GLY A 133 5.65 2.95 -14.47
CA GLY A 133 6.36 4.12 -13.94
C GLY A 133 6.05 4.40 -12.47
N CYS A 134 4.78 4.33 -12.06
CA CYS A 134 4.38 4.51 -10.67
C CYS A 134 4.88 3.37 -9.76
N ILE A 135 4.86 2.12 -10.22
CA ILE A 135 5.41 0.98 -9.49
C ILE A 135 6.91 1.16 -9.27
N LEU A 136 7.66 1.49 -10.32
CA LEU A 136 9.10 1.75 -10.22
C LEU A 136 9.41 2.91 -9.29
N LEU A 137 8.63 3.98 -9.33
CA LEU A 137 8.77 5.12 -8.42
C LEU A 137 8.49 4.71 -6.96
N GLY A 138 7.46 3.91 -6.71
CA GLY A 138 7.16 3.38 -5.38
C GLY A 138 8.29 2.50 -4.84
N VAL A 139 8.82 1.58 -5.66
CA VAL A 139 9.99 0.76 -5.34
C VAL A 139 11.20 1.65 -5.06
N LEU A 140 11.46 2.65 -5.91
CA LEU A 140 12.57 3.60 -5.73
C LEU A 140 12.45 4.36 -4.40
N CYS A 141 11.26 4.84 -4.06
CA CYS A 141 11.00 5.50 -2.77
C CYS A 141 11.35 4.58 -1.58
N LEU A 142 10.95 3.31 -1.61
CA LEU A 142 11.23 2.36 -0.54
C LEU A 142 12.72 1.97 -0.47
N VAL A 143 13.38 1.79 -1.62
CA VAL A 143 14.82 1.54 -1.68
C VAL A 143 15.60 2.75 -1.15
N MET A 144 15.25 3.96 -1.57
CA MET A 144 15.86 5.19 -1.05
C MET A 144 15.58 5.36 0.45
N ALA A 145 14.37 5.05 0.90
CA ALA A 145 14.04 5.02 2.33
C ALA A 145 14.98 4.09 3.11
N ALA A 146 15.22 2.88 2.61
CA ALA A 146 16.11 1.89 3.21
C ALA A 146 17.59 2.35 3.23
N VAL A 147 18.05 2.97 2.14
CA VAL A 147 19.42 3.51 2.04
C VAL A 147 19.62 4.67 3.01
N LEU A 148 18.64 5.55 3.17
CA LEU A 148 18.71 6.73 4.02
C LEU A 148 18.53 6.44 5.52
N VAL A 149 18.16 5.22 5.92
CA VAL A 149 18.05 4.86 7.35
C VAL A 149 19.35 5.23 8.08
N PRO A 150 19.30 6.05 9.16
CA PRO A 150 20.48 6.47 9.90
C PRO A 150 21.16 5.29 10.57
N LYS A 151 22.51 5.24 10.55
CA LYS A 151 23.29 4.11 11.09
C LYS A 151 23.16 3.99 12.62
N SER A 152 23.12 5.11 13.32
CA SER A 152 22.97 5.13 14.79
C SER A 152 22.36 6.48 15.20
N GLN A 153 21.56 6.45 16.24
CA GLN A 153 21.02 7.65 16.91
C GLN A 153 21.40 7.63 18.37
N PRO A 154 21.73 8.78 19.00
CA PRO A 154 21.99 8.84 20.42
C PRO A 154 20.78 8.36 21.24
N GLY A 155 21.01 7.70 22.37
CA GLY A 155 20.03 6.93 23.13
C GLY A 155 18.69 7.65 23.37
N ARG A 156 18.71 8.89 23.90
CA ARG A 156 17.49 9.65 24.22
C ARG A 156 16.64 9.98 22.98
N LYS A 157 17.28 10.40 21.89
CA LYS A 157 16.59 10.72 20.63
C LYS A 157 15.97 9.47 19.99
N ARG A 158 16.64 8.32 20.11
CA ARG A 158 16.15 7.04 19.63
C ARG A 158 14.86 6.61 20.36
N TRP A 159 14.81 6.75 21.68
CA TRP A 159 13.62 6.41 22.46
C TRP A 159 12.44 7.33 22.13
N PHE A 160 12.70 8.63 22.00
CA PHE A 160 11.68 9.59 21.59
C PHE A 160 11.07 9.22 20.21
N LEU A 161 11.91 8.97 19.20
CA LEU A 161 11.44 8.60 17.86
C LEU A 161 10.66 7.27 17.84
N ARG A 162 11.07 6.31 18.66
CA ARG A 162 10.30 5.08 18.84
C ARG A 162 8.97 5.32 19.53
N GLY A 163 8.94 6.19 20.51
CA GLY A 163 7.68 6.60 21.16
C GLY A 163 6.71 7.23 20.17
N VAL A 164 7.18 8.16 19.35
CA VAL A 164 6.38 8.76 18.27
C VAL A 164 5.88 7.68 17.31
N ALA A 165 6.75 6.78 16.85
CA ALA A 165 6.35 5.71 15.96
C ALA A 165 5.32 4.77 16.59
N ALA A 166 5.44 4.45 17.88
CA ALA A 166 4.47 3.63 18.60
C ALA A 166 3.09 4.31 18.66
N VAL A 167 3.05 5.59 19.05
CA VAL A 167 1.81 6.37 19.11
C VAL A 167 1.16 6.48 17.73
N THR A 168 1.96 6.78 16.69
CA THR A 168 1.47 6.82 15.30
C THR A 168 0.93 5.47 14.87
N GLY A 169 1.60 4.37 15.19
CA GLY A 169 1.17 3.02 14.86
C GLY A 169 -0.16 2.66 15.53
N ILE A 170 -0.31 2.96 16.83
CA ILE A 170 -1.56 2.73 17.56
C ILE A 170 -2.70 3.58 16.97
N ALA A 171 -2.46 4.86 16.76
CA ALA A 171 -3.46 5.76 16.17
C ALA A 171 -3.90 5.29 14.77
N SER A 172 -2.95 4.83 13.95
CA SER A 172 -3.24 4.29 12.62
C SER A 172 -4.04 2.99 12.69
N ALA A 173 -3.71 2.09 13.60
CA ALA A 173 -4.47 0.84 13.81
C ALA A 173 -5.91 1.14 14.26
N VAL A 174 -6.09 2.06 15.20
CA VAL A 174 -7.43 2.51 15.62
C VAL A 174 -8.19 3.13 14.45
N CYS A 175 -7.53 3.95 13.62
CA CYS A 175 -8.14 4.54 12.43
C CYS A 175 -8.62 3.47 11.45
N VAL A 176 -7.79 2.44 11.15
CA VAL A 176 -8.17 1.30 10.30
C VAL A 176 -9.42 0.61 10.87
N MET A 177 -9.45 0.35 12.18
CA MET A 177 -10.59 -0.30 12.84
C MET A 177 -11.85 0.56 12.76
N MET A 178 -11.74 1.88 13.01
CA MET A 178 -12.88 2.79 12.93
C MET A 178 -13.45 2.88 11.52
N VAL A 179 -12.61 3.01 10.51
CA VAL A 179 -13.03 3.04 9.10
C VAL A 179 -13.66 1.70 8.72
N HIS A 180 -13.06 0.57 9.13
CA HIS A 180 -13.61 -0.77 8.90
C HIS A 180 -15.02 -0.90 9.51
N GLN A 181 -15.21 -0.51 10.77
CA GLN A 181 -16.52 -0.55 11.43
C GLN A 181 -17.55 0.36 10.75
N SER A 182 -17.12 1.53 10.26
CA SER A 182 -18.00 2.45 9.54
C SER A 182 -18.49 1.93 8.19
N MET A 183 -17.78 0.94 7.63
CA MET A 183 -18.12 0.28 6.37
C MET A 183 -19.05 -0.91 6.54
N LEU A 184 -19.17 -1.44 7.75
CA LEU A 184 -20.10 -2.54 8.02
C LEU A 184 -21.53 -2.00 8.06
N PRO A 185 -22.52 -2.74 7.49
CA PRO A 185 -23.90 -2.34 7.58
C PRO A 185 -24.33 -2.30 9.06
N ARG A 186 -25.02 -1.24 9.46
CA ARG A 186 -25.58 -1.13 10.80
C ARG A 186 -26.70 -2.15 10.97
N SER A 187 -26.60 -2.94 12.02
CA SER A 187 -27.60 -3.97 12.38
C SER A 187 -28.92 -3.40 12.96
N ASP A 188 -29.11 -2.07 12.92
CA ASP A 188 -30.24 -1.39 13.57
C ASP A 188 -31.56 -1.51 12.77
N THR A 189 -31.52 -2.15 11.61
CA THR A 189 -32.72 -2.44 10.84
C THR A 189 -33.35 -3.74 11.33
N MET A 190 -34.59 -3.64 11.79
CA MET A 190 -35.38 -4.80 12.13
C MET A 190 -35.33 -5.83 11.00
N TRP A 191 -35.32 -7.13 11.30
CA TRP A 191 -35.12 -8.22 10.34
C TRP A 191 -36.02 -8.16 9.08
N TRP A 192 -37.18 -7.52 9.18
CA TRP A 192 -38.09 -7.30 8.05
C TRP A 192 -37.80 -6.02 7.25
N GLY A 193 -36.92 -5.15 7.72
CA GLY A 193 -36.51 -3.92 7.02
C GLY A 193 -35.17 -4.04 6.28
N ASN A 194 -34.52 -5.19 6.39
CA ASN A 194 -33.23 -5.44 5.78
C ASN A 194 -33.43 -5.84 4.32
N THR A 195 -33.68 -4.87 3.46
CA THR A 195 -33.64 -5.09 2.01
C THR A 195 -32.18 -5.21 1.63
N TYR A 196 -31.75 -6.43 1.27
CA TYR A 196 -30.46 -6.66 0.66
C TYR A 196 -30.34 -5.78 -0.59
N ASP A 197 -29.43 -4.82 -0.56
CA ASP A 197 -29.13 -3.94 -1.70
C ASP A 197 -27.75 -4.28 -2.23
N PRO A 198 -27.64 -5.11 -3.28
CA PRO A 198 -26.36 -5.48 -3.89
C PRO A 198 -25.62 -4.27 -4.49
N SER A 199 -26.30 -3.14 -4.69
CA SER A 199 -25.67 -1.89 -5.11
C SER A 199 -25.00 -1.13 -3.96
N SER A 200 -25.30 -1.47 -2.72
CA SER A 200 -24.75 -0.85 -1.51
C SER A 200 -23.25 -1.13 -1.38
N GLU A 201 -22.47 -0.08 -1.11
CA GLU A 201 -21.02 -0.22 -0.85
C GLU A 201 -20.75 -1.01 0.44
N ALA A 202 -21.63 -0.89 1.42
CA ALA A 202 -21.50 -1.60 2.69
C ALA A 202 -21.69 -3.11 2.54
N GLU A 203 -22.65 -3.53 1.72
CA GLU A 203 -22.87 -4.96 1.44
C GLU A 203 -21.79 -5.53 0.55
N ALA A 204 -21.39 -4.82 -0.53
CA ALA A 204 -20.26 -5.22 -1.35
C ALA A 204 -19.00 -5.40 -0.50
N TYR A 205 -18.73 -4.47 0.42
CA TYR A 205 -17.62 -4.56 1.35
C TYR A 205 -17.75 -5.73 2.31
N LYS A 206 -18.93 -5.97 2.89
CA LYS A 206 -19.18 -7.06 3.86
C LYS A 206 -19.01 -8.44 3.23
N GLU A 207 -19.67 -8.68 2.09
CA GLU A 207 -19.77 -10.01 1.49
C GLU A 207 -18.57 -10.40 0.63
N PHE A 208 -17.75 -9.43 0.24
CA PHE A 208 -16.56 -9.64 -0.59
C PHE A 208 -16.83 -10.34 -1.94
N THR A 209 -18.03 -10.15 -2.49
CA THR A 209 -18.48 -10.85 -3.71
C THR A 209 -17.86 -10.31 -4.99
N ASP A 210 -17.52 -9.02 -5.03
CA ASP A 210 -16.91 -8.33 -6.17
C ASP A 210 -15.52 -7.81 -5.83
N SER A 211 -14.48 -8.51 -6.30
CA SER A 211 -13.09 -8.15 -6.08
C SER A 211 -12.75 -6.74 -6.56
N ASN A 212 -13.31 -6.32 -7.71
CA ASN A 212 -13.04 -5.00 -8.30
C ASN A 212 -13.60 -3.89 -7.41
N ARG A 213 -14.84 -4.05 -7.01
CA ARG A 213 -15.52 -3.07 -6.16
C ARG A 213 -14.88 -3.00 -4.77
N ASN A 214 -14.56 -4.17 -4.20
CA ASN A 214 -13.90 -4.23 -2.90
C ASN A 214 -12.54 -3.55 -2.87
N LEU A 215 -11.69 -3.78 -3.86
CA LEU A 215 -10.39 -3.12 -3.93
C LEU A 215 -10.54 -1.60 -4.10
N LEU A 216 -11.48 -1.14 -4.92
CA LEU A 216 -11.71 0.29 -5.13
C LEU A 216 -12.22 1.00 -3.88
N ILE A 217 -13.05 0.33 -3.06
CA ILE A 217 -13.63 0.89 -1.83
C ILE A 217 -12.64 0.84 -0.66
N SER A 218 -11.89 -0.25 -0.51
CA SER A 218 -11.04 -0.48 0.66
C SER A 218 -9.56 -0.18 0.44
N GLY A 219 -9.12 -0.06 -0.82
CA GLY A 219 -7.71 0.07 -1.18
C GLY A 219 -6.94 -1.24 -1.06
N LEU A 220 -5.73 -1.25 -1.65
CA LEU A 220 -4.88 -2.45 -1.78
C LEU A 220 -4.65 -3.16 -0.44
N TYR A 221 -4.28 -2.43 0.59
CA TYR A 221 -3.86 -3.01 1.87
C TYR A 221 -5.00 -3.67 2.62
N GLN A 222 -6.13 -2.96 2.75
CA GLN A 222 -7.32 -3.48 3.43
C GLN A 222 -7.93 -4.65 2.64
N TYR A 223 -7.93 -4.56 1.31
CA TYR A 223 -8.34 -5.65 0.43
C TYR A 223 -7.51 -6.91 0.69
N THR A 224 -6.17 -6.78 0.64
CA THR A 224 -5.23 -7.90 0.85
C THR A 224 -5.36 -8.57 2.22
N VAL A 225 -5.72 -7.83 3.26
CA VAL A 225 -5.87 -8.37 4.62
C VAL A 225 -7.21 -9.09 4.78
N ARG A 226 -8.22 -8.73 4.01
CA ARG A 226 -9.57 -9.31 4.11
C ARG A 226 -9.79 -10.51 3.19
N ASP A 227 -9.06 -10.55 2.09
CA ASP A 227 -9.06 -11.66 1.13
C ASP A 227 -8.31 -12.88 1.69
#